data_8acd936b0d21a4e61202d0b2bb3fed97
#
_entry.id   8acd936b0d21a4e61202d0b2bb3fed97
#
_cell.length_a   1.000
_cell.length_b   1.000
_cell.length_c   1.000
_cell.angle_alpha   90.00
_cell.angle_beta   90.00
_cell.angle_gamma   90.00
#
_symmetry.space_group_name_H-M   'P 1'
#
loop_
_entity.id
_entity.type
_entity.pdbx_description
1 polymer ?
#
loop_
_entity_poly.entity_id
_entity_poly.type
_entity_poly.pdbx_seq_one_letter_code
_entity_poly.pdbx_strand_id
1 'polypeptide(L)'
;MTVYVGNAVCDENGHARGGKPGDQTGRELRIQPWYLNAKGWRVFRAKDPAVAKKIADDMRWACDNMAIGYNQSTRNTLYNAAKPFDFDCAKVTELCECDCSSLVRVCVLYAGIKINDFNTTSEPTRLLNTGAFDEMVGEEYTDSPNKLSAGMILCTKVKGHTAIVLNDGPDAE
;
A
#
# COMPACT_ATOMS: atom_id res chain seq x y z
N MET A 1 0.67 -8.17 20.53
CA MET A 1 -0.29 -7.40 19.69
C MET A 1 -0.08 -7.82 18.24
N THR A 2 -1.15 -8.10 17.48
CA THR A 2 -1.03 -8.49 16.07
C THR A 2 -0.81 -7.26 15.20
N VAL A 3 0.22 -7.25 14.37
CA VAL A 3 0.44 -6.22 13.35
C VAL A 3 -0.37 -6.58 12.10
N TYR A 4 -1.08 -5.61 11.55
CA TYR A 4 -1.88 -5.75 10.35
C TYR A 4 -1.28 -4.96 9.20
N VAL A 5 -1.49 -5.46 7.99
CA VAL A 5 -1.13 -4.77 6.75
C VAL A 5 -2.35 -4.62 5.86
N GLY A 6 -2.42 -3.52 5.13
CA GLY A 6 -3.37 -3.28 4.04
C GLY A 6 -2.70 -3.47 2.70
N ASN A 7 -3.38 -4.08 1.75
CA ASN A 7 -2.85 -4.33 0.42
C ASN A 7 -3.92 -4.70 -0.61
N ALA A 8 -3.65 -4.45 -1.90
CA ALA A 8 -4.43 -4.95 -3.01
C ALA A 8 -3.84 -6.29 -3.48
N VAL A 9 -4.66 -7.32 -3.62
CA VAL A 9 -4.19 -8.72 -3.73
C VAL A 9 -4.49 -9.37 -5.07
N CYS A 10 -5.76 -9.41 -5.47
CA CYS A 10 -6.24 -10.03 -6.71
C CYS A 10 -7.67 -9.57 -7.01
N ASP A 11 -8.15 -9.83 -8.21
CA ASP A 11 -9.54 -9.56 -8.60
C ASP A 11 -10.54 -10.54 -7.94
N GLU A 12 -11.83 -10.38 -8.23
CA GLU A 12 -12.92 -11.21 -7.72
C GLU A 12 -12.79 -12.70 -8.08
N ASN A 13 -12.00 -13.03 -9.10
CA ASN A 13 -11.75 -14.40 -9.54
C ASN A 13 -10.42 -14.97 -9.04
N GLY A 14 -9.68 -14.19 -8.24
CA GLY A 14 -8.34 -14.58 -7.78
C GLY A 14 -7.23 -14.37 -8.83
N HIS A 15 -7.49 -13.57 -9.86
CA HIS A 15 -6.55 -13.30 -10.94
C HIS A 15 -5.93 -11.90 -10.82
N ALA A 16 -4.81 -11.71 -11.53
CA ALA A 16 -4.14 -10.41 -11.58
C ALA A 16 -4.79 -9.45 -12.58
N ARG A 17 -5.57 -9.95 -13.52
CA ARG A 17 -6.16 -9.17 -14.61
C ARG A 17 -7.54 -9.70 -14.97
N GLY A 18 -8.39 -8.82 -15.52
CA GLY A 18 -9.70 -9.17 -16.05
C GLY A 18 -10.85 -8.95 -15.06
N GLY A 19 -10.56 -8.43 -13.87
CA GLY A 19 -11.56 -8.07 -12.88
C GLY A 19 -12.48 -6.92 -13.32
N LYS A 20 -13.61 -6.79 -12.66
CA LYS A 20 -14.57 -5.70 -12.84
C LYS A 20 -14.21 -4.51 -11.97
N PRO A 21 -14.49 -3.26 -12.41
CA PRO A 21 -14.31 -2.07 -11.58
C PRO A 21 -15.08 -2.17 -10.25
N GLY A 22 -14.42 -1.73 -9.18
CA GLY A 22 -14.90 -1.87 -7.81
C GLY A 22 -14.58 -3.24 -7.20
N ASP A 23 -14.58 -3.31 -5.86
CA ASP A 23 -14.37 -4.57 -5.14
C ASP A 23 -15.65 -5.39 -5.13
N GLN A 24 -15.67 -6.51 -5.84
CA GLN A 24 -16.84 -7.38 -6.00
C GLN A 24 -17.01 -8.34 -4.81
N THR A 25 -15.98 -8.53 -4.00
CA THR A 25 -15.95 -9.56 -2.95
C THR A 25 -15.74 -8.96 -1.56
N GLY A 26 -15.33 -7.69 -1.46
CA GLY A 26 -14.85 -7.07 -0.23
C GLY A 26 -13.49 -7.59 0.22
N ARG A 27 -12.74 -8.25 -0.69
CA ARG A 27 -11.46 -8.90 -0.41
C ARG A 27 -10.39 -8.70 -1.47
N GLU A 28 -10.67 -7.93 -2.49
CA GLU A 28 -9.71 -7.60 -3.54
C GLU A 28 -8.62 -6.67 -2.98
N LEU A 29 -9.03 -5.66 -2.21
CA LEU A 29 -8.21 -4.95 -1.26
C LEU A 29 -8.54 -5.48 0.14
N ARG A 30 -7.53 -5.78 0.94
CA ARG A 30 -7.79 -6.37 2.25
C ARG A 30 -6.82 -5.96 3.33
N ILE A 31 -7.32 -5.97 4.55
CA ILE A 31 -6.53 -5.90 5.77
C ILE A 31 -6.31 -7.33 6.26
N GLN A 32 -5.07 -7.68 6.52
CA GLN A 32 -4.69 -9.03 7.00
C GLN A 32 -3.54 -8.95 7.99
N PRO A 33 -3.34 -9.96 8.85
CA PRO A 33 -2.16 -10.03 9.69
C PRO A 33 -0.88 -9.95 8.86
N TRP A 34 0.15 -9.31 9.40
CA TRP A 34 1.48 -9.31 8.80
C TRP A 34 1.95 -10.76 8.57
N TYR A 35 2.68 -10.96 7.51
CA TYR A 35 3.28 -12.25 7.14
C TYR A 35 4.66 -12.04 6.55
N LEU A 36 5.54 -13.01 6.73
CA LEU A 36 6.83 -13.02 6.05
C LEU A 36 6.63 -13.50 4.61
N ASN A 37 6.84 -12.58 3.66
CA ASN A 37 6.73 -12.93 2.24
C ASN A 37 7.90 -13.85 1.82
N ALA A 38 7.62 -14.87 1.02
CA ALA A 38 8.65 -15.81 0.53
C ALA A 38 9.79 -15.12 -0.24
N LYS A 39 9.53 -13.95 -0.84
CA LYS A 39 10.54 -13.12 -1.53
C LYS A 39 11.28 -12.17 -0.58
N GLY A 40 10.95 -12.18 0.72
CA GLY A 40 11.48 -11.26 1.72
C GLY A 40 10.98 -9.83 1.54
N TRP A 41 10.97 -9.06 2.64
CA TRP A 41 10.57 -7.65 2.65
C TRP A 41 11.77 -6.71 2.60
N ARG A 42 11.62 -5.60 1.91
CA ARG A 42 12.29 -4.32 2.14
C ARG A 42 11.32 -3.41 2.84
N VAL A 43 11.78 -2.62 3.79
CA VAL A 43 10.92 -1.81 4.65
C VAL A 43 11.29 -0.34 4.52
N PHE A 44 10.32 0.52 4.26
CA PHE A 44 10.52 1.96 4.09
C PHE A 44 9.71 2.72 5.14
N ARG A 45 10.38 3.60 5.89
CA ARG A 45 9.78 4.44 6.92
C ARG A 45 9.76 5.90 6.45
N ALA A 46 8.59 6.53 6.51
CA ALA A 46 8.51 7.97 6.33
C ALA A 46 9.25 8.70 7.48
N LYS A 47 10.05 9.71 7.14
CA LYS A 47 10.81 10.52 8.11
C LYS A 47 9.90 11.37 9.00
N ASP A 48 8.75 11.78 8.47
CA ASP A 48 7.73 12.52 9.20
C ASP A 48 6.63 11.57 9.68
N PRO A 49 6.41 11.44 11.00
CA PRO A 49 5.34 10.61 11.55
C PRO A 49 3.94 11.01 11.07
N ALA A 50 3.70 12.30 10.76
CA ALA A 50 2.43 12.75 10.24
C ALA A 50 2.18 12.21 8.81
N VAL A 51 3.23 12.08 8.00
CA VAL A 51 3.17 11.45 6.67
C VAL A 51 2.88 9.95 6.83
N ALA A 52 3.58 9.26 7.73
CA ALA A 52 3.35 7.84 8.02
C ALA A 52 1.89 7.57 8.41
N LYS A 53 1.34 8.38 9.32
CA LYS A 53 -0.06 8.26 9.75
C LYS A 53 -1.03 8.40 8.59
N LYS A 54 -0.86 9.40 7.74
CA LYS A 54 -1.73 9.60 6.56
C LYS A 54 -1.66 8.43 5.58
N ILE A 55 -0.47 7.88 5.36
CA ILE A 55 -0.29 6.69 4.50
C ILE A 55 -1.09 5.50 5.05
N ALA A 56 -1.00 5.24 6.35
CA ALA A 56 -1.73 4.15 7.00
C ALA A 56 -3.26 4.37 6.97
N ASP A 57 -3.71 5.59 7.24
CA ASP A 57 -5.12 5.96 7.25
C ASP A 57 -5.75 5.76 5.87
N ASP A 58 -5.09 6.27 4.82
CA ASP A 58 -5.61 6.18 3.45
C ASP A 58 -5.65 4.73 2.93
N MET A 59 -4.64 3.92 3.26
CA MET A 59 -4.66 2.48 2.96
C MET A 59 -5.84 1.78 3.65
N ARG A 60 -6.14 2.12 4.90
CA ARG A 60 -7.26 1.56 5.63
C ARG A 60 -8.58 1.91 4.96
N TRP A 61 -8.76 3.19 4.60
CA TRP A 61 -9.96 3.65 3.89
C TRP A 61 -10.09 3.01 2.51
N ALA A 62 -9.00 2.83 1.77
CA ALA A 62 -9.03 2.12 0.49
C ALA A 62 -9.52 0.68 0.66
N CYS A 63 -9.02 -0.05 1.67
CA CYS A 63 -9.45 -1.42 1.95
C CYS A 63 -10.93 -1.53 2.37
N ASP A 64 -11.49 -0.46 2.95
CA ASP A 64 -12.89 -0.41 3.37
C ASP A 64 -13.84 0.10 2.27
N ASN A 65 -13.29 0.66 1.17
CA ASN A 65 -14.08 1.28 0.10
C ASN A 65 -14.36 0.31 -1.05
N MET A 66 -15.61 -0.17 -1.12
CA MET A 66 -16.06 -1.10 -2.17
C MET A 66 -16.04 -0.54 -3.59
N ALA A 67 -15.87 0.78 -3.78
CA ALA A 67 -15.68 1.36 -5.11
C ALA A 67 -14.30 1.07 -5.71
N ILE A 68 -13.34 0.60 -4.91
CA ILE A 68 -11.96 0.36 -5.31
C ILE A 68 -11.70 -1.14 -5.40
N GLY A 69 -11.49 -1.66 -6.60
CA GLY A 69 -11.18 -3.07 -6.86
C GLY A 69 -9.77 -3.28 -7.41
N TYR A 70 -9.49 -4.51 -7.83
CA TYR A 70 -8.17 -4.93 -8.29
C TYR A 70 -8.14 -5.27 -9.78
N ASN A 71 -7.22 -4.68 -10.53
CA ASN A 71 -6.90 -5.10 -11.90
C ASN A 71 -5.56 -4.48 -12.35
N GLN A 72 -4.58 -5.31 -12.70
CA GLN A 72 -3.29 -4.81 -13.19
C GLN A 72 -3.38 -4.11 -14.56
N SER A 73 -4.37 -4.45 -15.38
CA SER A 73 -4.52 -3.86 -16.72
C SER A 73 -5.02 -2.41 -16.68
N THR A 74 -5.79 -2.06 -15.65
CA THR A 74 -6.43 -0.74 -15.45
C THR A 74 -6.03 -0.11 -14.11
N ARG A 75 -4.84 -0.44 -13.64
CA ARG A 75 -4.29 -0.13 -12.32
C ARG A 75 -4.29 1.35 -11.91
N ASN A 76 -4.32 2.25 -12.88
CA ASN A 76 -4.27 3.70 -12.65
C ASN A 76 -5.66 4.37 -12.69
N THR A 77 -6.75 3.61 -12.79
CA THR A 77 -8.09 4.20 -12.70
C THR A 77 -8.38 4.71 -11.30
N LEU A 78 -7.85 4.08 -10.24
CA LEU A 78 -7.89 4.63 -8.88
C LEU A 78 -7.19 5.99 -8.79
N TYR A 79 -5.99 6.13 -9.37
CA TYR A 79 -5.29 7.42 -9.40
C TYR A 79 -6.17 8.52 -9.98
N ASN A 80 -6.83 8.24 -11.11
CA ASN A 80 -7.71 9.21 -11.76
C ASN A 80 -8.95 9.54 -10.93
N ALA A 81 -9.57 8.53 -10.32
CA ALA A 81 -10.75 8.70 -9.47
C ALA A 81 -10.46 9.45 -8.16
N ALA A 82 -9.29 9.21 -7.56
CA ALA A 82 -8.89 9.84 -6.29
C ALA A 82 -8.32 11.26 -6.46
N LYS A 83 -7.72 11.57 -7.61
CA LYS A 83 -7.06 12.87 -7.86
C LYS A 83 -7.93 14.10 -7.58
N PRO A 84 -9.24 14.17 -7.93
CA PRO A 84 -10.09 15.33 -7.61
C PRO A 84 -10.31 15.55 -6.11
N PHE A 85 -9.98 14.56 -5.29
CA PHE A 85 -10.13 14.56 -3.83
C PHE A 85 -8.78 14.60 -3.10
N ASP A 86 -7.73 15.12 -3.74
CA ASP A 86 -6.37 15.11 -3.20
C ASP A 86 -5.89 13.71 -2.79
N PHE A 87 -6.29 12.70 -3.57
CA PHE A 87 -5.97 11.28 -3.38
C PHE A 87 -6.59 10.61 -2.14
N ASP A 88 -7.61 11.21 -1.53
CA ASP A 88 -8.35 10.65 -0.40
C ASP A 88 -9.22 9.47 -0.84
N CYS A 89 -8.78 8.25 -0.54
CA CYS A 89 -9.48 7.02 -0.91
C CYS A 89 -10.86 6.88 -0.24
N ALA A 90 -11.10 7.55 0.90
CA ALA A 90 -12.41 7.56 1.54
C ALA A 90 -13.47 8.28 0.72
N LYS A 91 -13.07 9.20 -0.16
CA LYS A 91 -13.98 10.03 -0.97
C LYS A 91 -14.23 9.48 -2.38
N VAL A 92 -13.56 8.41 -2.76
CA VAL A 92 -13.75 7.79 -4.08
C VAL A 92 -15.12 7.11 -4.14
N THR A 93 -15.95 7.54 -5.10
CA THR A 93 -17.29 6.97 -5.34
C THR A 93 -17.41 6.34 -6.72
N GLU A 94 -16.54 6.69 -7.66
CA GLU A 94 -16.46 6.09 -8.99
C GLU A 94 -15.84 4.70 -8.89
N LEU A 95 -16.47 3.72 -9.52
CA LEU A 95 -15.92 2.36 -9.58
C LEU A 95 -14.58 2.38 -10.33
N CYS A 96 -13.53 1.96 -9.68
CA CYS A 96 -12.17 2.00 -10.20
C CYS A 96 -11.34 0.81 -9.73
N GLU A 97 -10.11 0.74 -10.18
CA GLU A 97 -9.23 -0.39 -9.94
C GLU A 97 -7.78 0.08 -9.69
N CYS A 98 -7.07 -0.71 -8.91
CA CYS A 98 -5.64 -0.57 -8.65
C CYS A 98 -4.95 -1.94 -8.68
N ASP A 99 -3.64 -1.95 -8.62
CA ASP A 99 -2.83 -3.09 -8.18
C ASP A 99 -2.10 -2.73 -6.87
N CYS A 100 -1.26 -3.62 -6.37
CA CYS A 100 -0.59 -3.39 -5.10
C CYS A 100 0.24 -2.09 -5.09
N SER A 101 1.05 -1.85 -6.12
CA SER A 101 1.94 -0.69 -6.18
C SER A 101 1.22 0.62 -6.53
N SER A 102 0.22 0.59 -7.39
CA SER A 102 -0.56 1.80 -7.70
C SER A 102 -1.41 2.27 -6.51
N LEU A 103 -1.87 1.34 -5.66
CA LEU A 103 -2.53 1.70 -4.40
C LEU A 103 -1.57 2.37 -3.42
N VAL A 104 -0.37 1.80 -3.22
CA VAL A 104 0.66 2.42 -2.37
C VAL A 104 1.01 3.82 -2.88
N ARG A 105 1.12 4.01 -4.20
CA ARG A 105 1.36 5.33 -4.80
C ARG A 105 0.27 6.35 -4.40
N VAL A 106 -1.00 5.97 -4.47
CA VAL A 106 -2.12 6.87 -4.10
C VAL A 106 -2.04 7.26 -2.63
N CYS A 107 -1.75 6.32 -1.71
CA CYS A 107 -1.59 6.61 -0.29
C CYS A 107 -0.40 7.56 -0.02
N VAL A 108 0.71 7.42 -0.74
CA VAL A 108 1.87 8.32 -0.65
C VAL A 108 1.52 9.72 -1.14
N LEU A 109 0.77 9.82 -2.25
CA LEU A 109 0.28 11.10 -2.79
C LEU A 109 -0.71 11.78 -1.82
N TYR A 110 -1.63 11.02 -1.20
CA TYR A 110 -2.54 11.53 -0.17
C TYR A 110 -1.77 12.15 1.01
N ALA A 111 -0.67 11.54 1.40
CA ALA A 111 0.18 12.06 2.47
C ALA A 111 0.96 13.34 2.06
N GLY A 112 0.84 13.81 0.83
CA GLY A 112 1.46 15.03 0.34
C GLY A 112 2.84 14.85 -0.29
N ILE A 113 3.29 13.62 -0.48
CA ILE A 113 4.57 13.33 -1.12
C ILE A 113 4.36 13.14 -2.62
N LYS A 114 4.97 14.01 -3.42
CA LYS A 114 4.96 13.89 -4.89
C LYS A 114 5.80 12.70 -5.33
N ILE A 115 5.19 11.77 -6.06
CA ILE A 115 5.86 10.59 -6.56
C ILE A 115 5.28 10.17 -7.92
N ASN A 116 6.14 9.83 -8.87
CA ASN A 116 5.74 9.31 -10.16
C ASN A 116 5.28 7.86 -10.07
N ASP A 117 4.61 7.39 -11.13
CA ASP A 117 4.16 6.00 -11.21
C ASP A 117 5.32 5.02 -11.07
N PHE A 118 5.04 3.89 -10.43
CA PHE A 118 6.01 2.81 -10.21
C PHE A 118 5.30 1.43 -10.18
N ASN A 119 6.07 0.41 -10.37
CA ASN A 119 5.74 -0.96 -10.03
C ASN A 119 6.66 -1.44 -8.90
N THR A 120 6.47 -2.64 -8.39
CA THR A 120 7.25 -3.16 -7.26
C THR A 120 8.75 -3.29 -7.55
N THR A 121 9.19 -3.30 -8.81
CA THR A 121 10.62 -3.25 -9.17
C THR A 121 11.22 -1.86 -8.94
N SER A 122 10.52 -0.81 -9.33
CA SER A 122 11.00 0.59 -9.25
C SER A 122 10.58 1.31 -7.97
N GLU A 123 9.64 0.76 -7.20
CA GLU A 123 9.09 1.35 -5.99
C GLU A 123 10.16 1.75 -4.96
N PRO A 124 11.14 0.87 -4.60
CA PRO A 124 12.19 1.23 -3.65
C PRO A 124 12.96 2.49 -4.05
N THR A 125 13.39 2.54 -5.30
CA THR A 125 14.15 3.70 -5.82
C THR A 125 13.27 4.95 -5.87
N ARG A 126 11.99 4.82 -6.25
CA ARG A 126 11.05 5.95 -6.29
C ARG A 126 10.80 6.52 -4.90
N LEU A 127 10.58 5.67 -3.89
CA LEU A 127 10.39 6.11 -2.51
C LEU A 127 11.62 6.86 -1.98
N LEU A 128 12.81 6.28 -2.12
CA LEU A 128 14.05 6.89 -1.64
C LEU A 128 14.38 8.21 -2.36
N ASN A 129 14.12 8.30 -3.66
CA ASN A 129 14.39 9.51 -4.44
C ASN A 129 13.48 10.68 -4.07
N THR A 130 12.35 10.46 -3.37
CA THR A 130 11.55 11.57 -2.81
C THR A 130 12.27 12.32 -1.69
N GLY A 131 13.25 11.69 -1.05
CA GLY A 131 13.91 12.20 0.16
C GLY A 131 13.07 12.11 1.43
N ALA A 132 11.82 11.64 1.34
CA ALA A 132 10.87 11.55 2.46
C ALA A 132 10.92 10.23 3.22
N PHE A 133 11.62 9.23 2.70
CA PHE A 133 11.69 7.88 3.28
C PHE A 133 13.12 7.44 3.56
N ASP A 134 13.28 6.63 4.60
CA ASP A 134 14.48 5.85 4.89
C ASP A 134 14.19 4.37 4.75
N GLU A 135 15.17 3.59 4.27
CA GLU A 135 15.08 2.13 4.25
C GLU A 135 15.57 1.53 5.58
N MET A 136 14.75 0.69 6.17
CA MET A 136 15.04 -0.03 7.42
C MET A 136 15.59 -1.41 7.07
N VAL A 137 16.90 -1.61 7.21
CA VAL A 137 17.61 -2.79 6.67
C VAL A 137 17.82 -3.91 7.69
N GLY A 138 17.52 -3.71 8.97
CA GLY A 138 17.71 -4.72 10.02
C GLY A 138 16.68 -5.86 9.93
N GLU A 139 17.09 -7.09 10.30
CA GLU A 139 16.21 -8.27 10.33
C GLU A 139 15.02 -8.05 11.28
N GLU A 140 15.19 -7.23 12.33
CA GLU A 140 14.13 -6.84 13.25
C GLU A 140 12.97 -6.08 12.57
N TYR A 141 13.20 -5.51 11.35
CA TYR A 141 12.19 -4.87 10.53
C TYR A 141 11.75 -5.76 9.37
N THR A 142 12.68 -6.52 8.76
CA THR A 142 12.40 -7.26 7.53
C THR A 142 11.80 -8.64 7.78
N ASP A 143 12.16 -9.28 8.90
CA ASP A 143 11.80 -10.67 9.19
C ASP A 143 10.88 -10.81 10.41
N SER A 144 10.53 -9.70 11.06
CA SER A 144 9.66 -9.63 12.22
C SER A 144 8.74 -8.41 12.15
N PRO A 145 7.49 -8.49 12.61
CA PRO A 145 6.60 -7.35 12.68
C PRO A 145 6.81 -6.48 13.94
N ASN A 146 7.65 -6.90 14.88
CA ASN A 146 7.68 -6.31 16.22
C ASN A 146 8.07 -4.84 16.23
N LYS A 147 8.99 -4.41 15.37
CA LYS A 147 9.45 -3.02 15.26
C LYS A 147 8.76 -2.23 14.16
N LEU A 148 7.80 -2.82 13.44
CA LEU A 148 7.07 -2.10 12.41
C LEU A 148 6.12 -1.08 13.03
N SER A 149 6.05 0.09 12.41
CA SER A 149 5.12 1.16 12.78
C SER A 149 4.10 1.41 11.67
N ALA A 150 2.94 1.92 12.04
CA ALA A 150 1.90 2.31 11.08
C ALA A 150 2.44 3.29 10.02
N GLY A 151 2.11 3.03 8.76
CA GLY A 151 2.59 3.80 7.61
C GLY A 151 3.91 3.34 7.03
N MET A 152 4.60 2.36 7.62
CA MET A 152 5.73 1.72 6.96
C MET A 152 5.27 0.97 5.71
N ILE A 153 6.05 1.10 4.63
CA ILE A 153 5.78 0.46 3.35
C ILE A 153 6.67 -0.78 3.23
N LEU A 154 6.05 -1.91 2.93
CA LEU A 154 6.72 -3.20 2.72
C LEU A 154 6.72 -3.49 1.22
N CYS A 155 7.90 -3.68 0.63
CA CYS A 155 8.05 -4.06 -0.77
C CYS A 155 8.92 -5.31 -0.88
N THR A 156 8.55 -6.29 -1.69
CA THR A 156 9.35 -7.50 -1.86
C THR A 156 10.73 -7.21 -2.45
N LYS A 157 11.76 -7.96 -2.04
CA LYS A 157 13.16 -7.80 -2.48
C LYS A 157 13.33 -7.95 -4.00
N VAL A 158 12.45 -8.73 -4.62
CA VAL A 158 12.32 -8.85 -6.07
C VAL A 158 10.89 -8.51 -6.48
N LYS A 159 10.65 -8.22 -7.75
CA LYS A 159 9.30 -7.89 -8.25
C LYS A 159 8.26 -8.87 -7.75
N GLY A 160 7.19 -8.38 -7.15
CA GLY A 160 6.10 -9.24 -6.69
C GLY A 160 4.98 -8.54 -5.95
N HIS A 161 5.23 -7.92 -4.81
CA HIS A 161 4.18 -7.40 -3.95
C HIS A 161 4.62 -6.23 -3.08
N THR A 162 3.64 -5.42 -2.66
CA THR A 162 3.84 -4.34 -1.70
C THR A 162 2.60 -4.19 -0.82
N ALA A 163 2.80 -3.71 0.40
CA ALA A 163 1.75 -3.52 1.41
C ALA A 163 2.12 -2.35 2.34
N ILE A 164 1.15 -1.85 3.09
CA ILE A 164 1.36 -0.81 4.11
C ILE A 164 0.98 -1.36 5.47
N VAL A 165 1.85 -1.14 6.46
CA VAL A 165 1.61 -1.45 7.87
C VAL A 165 0.54 -0.52 8.43
N LEU A 166 -0.46 -1.06 9.14
CA LEU A 166 -1.63 -0.30 9.60
C LEU A 166 -1.61 0.04 11.10
N ASN A 167 -0.87 -0.69 11.89
CA ASN A 167 -0.74 -0.45 13.33
C ASN A 167 0.65 -0.82 13.83
N ASP A 168 1.03 -0.24 14.95
CA ASP A 168 2.35 -0.45 15.53
C ASP A 168 2.52 -1.87 16.05
N GLY A 169 3.75 -2.37 15.92
CA GLY A 169 4.22 -3.57 16.59
C GLY A 169 4.52 -3.30 18.07
N PRO A 170 4.72 -4.37 18.87
CA PRO A 170 4.91 -4.23 20.32
C PRO A 170 6.19 -3.44 20.71
N ASP A 171 7.19 -3.43 19.84
CA ASP A 171 8.50 -2.81 20.06
C ASP A 171 8.73 -1.65 19.06
N ALA A 172 7.66 -1.09 18.47
CA ALA A 172 7.74 0.04 17.55
C ALA A 172 8.21 1.32 18.26
N GLU A 173 9.03 2.15 17.56
CA GLU A 173 9.58 3.42 18.05
C GLU A 173 8.94 4.61 17.33
#